data_e511a95d42c706bae7a0fed9492368de
#
_entry.id   e511a95d42c706bae7a0fed9492368de
#
_cell.length_a   1.000
_cell.length_b   1.000
_cell.length_c   1.000
_cell.angle_alpha   90.00
_cell.angle_beta   90.00
_cell.angle_gamma   90.00
#
_symmetry.space_group_name_H-M   'P 1'
#
loop_
_entity.id
_entity.type
_entity.pdbx_description
1 polymer ?
#
loop_
_entity_poly.entity_id
_entity_poly.type
_entity_poly.pdbx_seq_one_letter_code
_entity_poly.pdbx_strand_id
1 'polypeptide(L)'
;LFLAAGLLASGMPSPADASTPPQQHAPAEVKSSPVSPQQRKQAVENLEKLLGKRLFKKAAEQALKQLHEYDDQYSGTDLLLYFQALTRLNALDDSINLDSILQEQMKRHGGNPYFLMDAALLYQNACHTFKLVDGAYIRGSGPWDGEYSGEARDRVEALRCLVKAMQLAEKDNNMKLLGQLRFITAQALVAK
;
A
#
# COMPACT_ATOMS: atom_id res chain seq x y z
N LEU A 1 1.02 -43.08 -58.76
CA LEU A 1 2.25 -43.92 -58.81
C LEU A 1 2.75 -44.14 -57.40
N PHE A 2 2.78 -45.39 -57.03
CA PHE A 2 3.22 -45.96 -55.72
C PHE A 2 4.71 -45.76 -55.45
N LEU A 3 5.06 -45.72 -54.12
CA LEU A 3 6.14 -46.41 -53.44
C LEU A 3 6.28 -45.76 -52.04
N ALA A 4 5.88 -46.28 -50.92
CA ALA A 4 6.34 -47.47 -50.12
C ALA A 4 7.66 -47.21 -49.39
N ALA A 5 7.56 -47.32 -48.06
CA ALA A 5 8.44 -47.96 -47.07
C ALA A 5 9.66 -47.19 -46.53
N GLY A 6 9.74 -47.18 -45.24
CA GLY A 6 10.95 -46.92 -44.45
C GLY A 6 10.67 -46.70 -42.95
N LEU A 7 10.29 -47.76 -42.24
CA LEU A 7 10.32 -47.84 -40.77
C LEU A 7 11.78 -47.80 -40.29
N LEU A 8 12.16 -46.88 -39.43
CA LEU A 8 13.29 -47.02 -38.53
C LEU A 8 12.84 -46.53 -37.14
N ALA A 9 12.63 -47.52 -36.29
CA ALA A 9 12.53 -47.37 -34.86
C ALA A 9 13.90 -47.00 -34.28
N SER A 10 14.01 -45.85 -33.66
CA SER A 10 15.17 -45.51 -32.85
C SER A 10 14.68 -45.03 -31.49
N GLY A 11 15.19 -45.71 -30.46
CA GLY A 11 14.83 -45.69 -29.06
C GLY A 11 14.67 -44.31 -28.45
N MET A 12 13.57 -44.15 -27.75
CA MET A 12 13.42 -43.09 -26.76
C MET A 12 14.29 -43.37 -25.55
N PRO A 13 15.13 -42.44 -25.10
CA PRO A 13 15.71 -42.54 -23.77
C PRO A 13 14.64 -42.29 -22.73
N SER A 14 14.64 -43.13 -21.70
CA SER A 14 13.84 -43.03 -20.49
C SER A 14 14.04 -41.67 -19.79
N PRO A 15 13.00 -40.98 -19.33
CA PRO A 15 13.15 -39.79 -18.48
C PRO A 15 13.47 -40.25 -17.05
N ALA A 16 14.74 -40.30 -16.72
CA ALA A 16 15.20 -40.37 -15.34
C ALA A 16 15.49 -38.96 -14.84
N ASP A 17 15.12 -38.73 -13.59
CA ASP A 17 15.47 -37.61 -12.75
C ASP A 17 14.81 -36.21 -13.09
N ALA A 18 13.51 -36.15 -12.75
CA ALA A 18 12.93 -34.87 -12.36
C ALA A 18 13.49 -34.47 -10.97
N SER A 19 14.59 -33.71 -10.97
CA SER A 19 15.07 -33.01 -9.81
C SER A 19 13.96 -32.09 -9.26
N THR A 20 13.47 -32.42 -8.09
CA THR A 20 12.53 -31.62 -7.29
C THR A 20 13.11 -30.20 -7.16
N PRO A 21 12.36 -29.14 -7.56
CA PRO A 21 12.84 -27.79 -7.35
C PRO A 21 13.01 -27.53 -5.86
N PRO A 22 14.03 -26.74 -5.45
CA PRO A 22 14.25 -26.41 -4.05
C PRO A 22 13.01 -25.72 -3.50
N GLN A 23 12.41 -26.30 -2.46
CA GLN A 23 11.37 -25.64 -1.68
C GLN A 23 11.93 -24.33 -1.16
N GLN A 24 11.50 -23.23 -1.76
CA GLN A 24 11.66 -21.90 -1.18
C GLN A 24 10.89 -21.89 0.14
N HIS A 25 11.64 -21.99 1.24
CA HIS A 25 11.10 -21.72 2.56
C HIS A 25 10.54 -20.31 2.53
N ALA A 26 9.22 -20.18 2.58
CA ALA A 26 8.57 -18.92 2.85
C ALA A 26 9.18 -18.36 4.15
N PRO A 27 9.56 -17.07 4.20
CA PRO A 27 10.06 -16.47 5.42
C PRO A 27 9.03 -16.67 6.52
N ALA A 28 9.45 -17.20 7.66
CA ALA A 28 8.61 -17.43 8.81
C ALA A 28 7.91 -16.10 9.17
N GLU A 29 6.58 -16.09 9.14
CA GLU A 29 5.79 -14.97 9.68
C GLU A 29 6.19 -14.79 11.15
N VAL A 30 6.96 -13.74 11.40
CA VAL A 30 7.21 -13.26 12.76
C VAL A 30 5.88 -12.68 13.23
N LYS A 31 5.08 -13.50 13.92
CA LYS A 31 3.89 -13.03 14.62
C LYS A 31 4.34 -12.06 15.71
N SER A 32 4.23 -10.78 15.42
CA SER A 32 4.48 -9.73 16.41
C SER A 32 3.51 -9.91 17.57
N SER A 33 4.02 -9.89 18.80
CA SER A 33 3.18 -9.91 19.99
C SER A 33 2.21 -8.73 19.96
N PRO A 34 0.94 -8.91 20.39
CA PRO A 34 -0.04 -7.84 20.35
C PRO A 34 0.45 -6.66 21.20
N VAL A 35 0.54 -5.50 20.56
CA VAL A 35 0.96 -4.25 21.23
C VAL A 35 -0.14 -3.78 22.16
N SER A 36 0.21 -3.43 23.39
CA SER A 36 -0.78 -2.99 24.36
C SER A 36 -1.42 -1.64 23.95
N PRO A 37 -2.69 -1.38 24.33
CA PRO A 37 -3.35 -0.10 24.06
C PRO A 37 -2.57 1.11 24.57
N GLN A 38 -1.86 0.95 25.67
CA GLN A 38 -1.06 2.01 26.27
C GLN A 38 0.20 2.32 25.44
N GLN A 39 0.85 1.30 24.90
CA GLN A 39 2.00 1.48 24.00
C GLN A 39 1.58 2.18 22.70
N ARG A 40 0.41 1.83 22.15
CA ARG A 40 -0.15 2.52 20.97
C ARG A 40 -0.40 4.00 21.26
N LYS A 41 -1.09 4.31 22.34
CA LYS A 41 -1.35 5.70 22.73
C LYS A 41 -0.06 6.50 22.86
N GLN A 42 0.94 5.95 23.54
CA GLN A 42 2.25 6.59 23.68
C GLN A 42 2.95 6.79 22.34
N ALA A 43 2.82 5.86 21.42
CA ALA A 43 3.40 5.93 20.10
C ALA A 43 2.76 7.05 19.26
N VAL A 44 1.43 7.18 19.30
CA VAL A 44 0.68 8.27 18.65
C VAL A 44 1.07 9.63 19.23
N GLU A 45 1.08 9.78 20.55
CA GLU A 45 1.48 11.02 21.22
C GLU A 45 2.92 11.45 20.88
N ASN A 46 3.83 10.49 20.74
CA ASN A 46 5.20 10.78 20.32
C ASN A 46 5.25 11.25 18.86
N LEU A 47 4.46 10.63 17.99
CA LEU A 47 4.39 11.02 16.59
C LEU A 47 3.82 12.44 16.44
N GLU A 48 2.74 12.77 17.15
CA GLU A 48 2.18 14.13 17.19
C GLU A 48 3.22 15.17 17.66
N LYS A 49 3.99 14.85 18.70
CA LYS A 49 5.09 15.72 19.17
C LYS A 49 6.16 15.94 18.12
N LEU A 50 6.53 14.88 17.36
CA LEU A 50 7.52 14.98 16.29
C LEU A 50 7.00 15.86 15.14
N LEU A 51 5.74 15.66 14.73
CA LEU A 51 5.09 16.46 13.70
C LEU A 51 4.96 17.93 14.13
N GLY A 52 4.54 18.19 15.36
CA GLY A 52 4.45 19.53 15.94
C GLY A 52 5.81 20.27 15.98
N LYS A 53 6.90 19.53 16.19
CA LYS A 53 8.28 20.04 16.13
C LYS A 53 8.85 20.11 14.71
N ARG A 54 8.09 19.76 13.68
CA ARG A 54 8.52 19.67 12.26
C ARG A 54 9.70 18.72 12.03
N LEU A 55 9.86 17.70 12.87
CA LEU A 55 10.89 16.68 12.74
C LEU A 55 10.40 15.55 11.81
N PHE A 56 10.05 15.90 10.56
CA PHE A 56 9.34 15.05 9.63
C PHE A 56 10.06 13.73 9.31
N LYS A 57 11.40 13.75 9.17
CA LYS A 57 12.17 12.53 8.95
C LYS A 57 12.02 11.53 10.09
N LYS A 58 12.20 11.98 11.33
CA LYS A 58 12.01 11.13 12.52
C LYS A 58 10.57 10.68 12.68
N ALA A 59 9.61 11.54 12.35
CA ALA A 59 8.19 11.19 12.37
C ALA A 59 7.88 10.09 11.36
N ALA A 60 8.39 10.18 10.14
CA ALA A 60 8.19 9.17 9.10
C ALA A 60 8.87 7.83 9.46
N GLU A 61 10.10 7.84 9.97
CA GLU A 61 10.80 6.64 10.44
C GLU A 61 10.00 5.94 11.55
N GLN A 62 9.48 6.70 12.52
CA GLN A 62 8.63 6.16 13.56
C GLN A 62 7.31 5.64 13.03
N ALA A 63 6.67 6.36 12.10
CA ALA A 63 5.43 5.93 11.47
C ALA A 63 5.60 4.60 10.71
N LEU A 64 6.66 4.46 9.91
CA LEU A 64 6.99 3.22 9.20
C LEU A 64 7.22 2.06 10.18
N LYS A 65 7.99 2.29 11.23
CA LYS A 65 8.22 1.28 12.26
C LYS A 65 6.90 0.79 12.86
N GLN A 66 6.00 1.70 13.19
CA GLN A 66 4.70 1.37 13.77
C GLN A 66 3.77 0.67 12.79
N LEU A 67 3.77 1.07 11.52
CA LEU A 67 3.04 0.36 10.46
C LEU A 67 3.55 -1.09 10.29
N HIS A 68 4.82 -1.35 10.57
CA HIS A 68 5.36 -2.70 10.56
C HIS A 68 5.07 -3.52 11.82
N GLU A 69 5.06 -2.88 12.98
CA GLU A 69 4.92 -3.56 14.28
C GLU A 69 3.46 -3.81 14.68
N TYR A 70 2.53 -2.95 14.22
CA TYR A 70 1.13 -3.01 14.60
C TYR A 70 0.30 -3.73 13.56
N ASP A 71 0.27 -5.05 13.63
CA ASP A 71 -0.56 -5.89 12.78
C ASP A 71 -2.06 -5.69 13.11
N ASP A 72 -2.86 -5.33 12.09
CA ASP A 72 -4.34 -5.32 12.07
C ASP A 72 -5.11 -4.63 13.22
N GLN A 73 -4.45 -4.00 14.17
CA GLN A 73 -5.09 -3.37 15.32
C GLN A 73 -5.32 -1.86 15.18
N TYR A 74 -5.29 -1.35 13.96
CA TYR A 74 -5.41 0.10 13.73
C TYR A 74 -6.82 0.62 13.98
N SER A 75 -6.91 1.72 14.74
CA SER A 75 -8.04 2.64 14.67
C SER A 75 -7.76 3.71 13.62
N GLY A 76 -8.79 4.18 12.92
CA GLY A 76 -8.64 5.07 11.78
C GLY A 76 -7.81 6.34 12.03
N THR A 77 -7.86 6.90 13.23
CA THR A 77 -7.09 8.11 13.61
C THR A 77 -5.58 7.89 13.62
N ASP A 78 -5.12 6.71 14.02
CA ASP A 78 -3.69 6.41 14.14
C ASP A 78 -3.03 6.32 12.76
N LEU A 79 -3.71 5.69 11.82
CA LEU A 79 -3.22 5.54 10.44
C LEU A 79 -3.14 6.86 9.69
N LEU A 80 -4.13 7.72 9.87
CA LEU A 80 -4.13 9.04 9.26
C LEU A 80 -2.90 9.85 9.69
N LEU A 81 -2.54 9.76 10.97
CA LEU A 81 -1.36 10.44 11.50
C LEU A 81 -0.06 9.89 10.91
N TYR A 82 0.05 8.56 10.75
CA TYR A 82 1.20 7.92 10.10
C TYR A 82 1.34 8.37 8.64
N PHE A 83 0.25 8.41 7.91
CA PHE A 83 0.26 8.88 6.54
C PHE A 83 0.55 10.37 6.41
N GLN A 84 0.10 11.20 7.36
CA GLN A 84 0.48 12.61 7.40
C GLN A 84 1.99 12.78 7.55
N ALA A 85 2.65 11.99 8.40
CA ALA A 85 4.09 12.04 8.57
C ALA A 85 4.82 11.69 7.26
N LEU A 86 4.40 10.64 6.58
CA LEU A 86 4.97 10.23 5.30
C LEU A 86 4.73 11.25 4.18
N THR A 87 3.53 11.81 4.11
CA THR A 87 3.19 12.86 3.12
C THR A 87 4.01 14.12 3.34
N ARG A 88 4.20 14.55 4.61
CA ARG A 88 5.03 15.72 4.93
C ARG A 88 6.48 15.49 4.59
N LEU A 89 7.00 14.28 4.79
CA LEU A 89 8.37 13.97 4.40
C LEU A 89 8.52 13.91 2.88
N ASN A 90 7.62 13.25 2.16
CA ASN A 90 7.64 13.18 0.71
C ASN A 90 7.57 14.57 0.04
N ALA A 91 6.86 15.53 0.65
CA ALA A 91 6.83 16.92 0.17
C ALA A 91 8.18 17.66 0.33
N LEU A 92 9.08 17.17 1.20
CA LEU A 92 10.39 17.79 1.48
C LEU A 92 11.55 17.00 0.87
N ASP A 93 11.36 15.70 0.70
CA ASP A 93 12.37 14.76 0.24
C ASP A 93 11.73 13.76 -0.72
N ASP A 94 11.91 13.99 -2.00
CA ASP A 94 11.35 13.18 -3.08
C ASP A 94 12.07 11.83 -3.28
N SER A 95 13.14 11.57 -2.50
CA SER A 95 13.77 10.25 -2.44
C SER A 95 12.84 9.18 -1.83
N ILE A 96 11.77 9.61 -1.14
CA ILE A 96 10.79 8.72 -0.53
C ILE A 96 9.69 8.38 -1.54
N ASN A 97 9.67 7.13 -1.96
CA ASN A 97 8.61 6.63 -2.82
C ASN A 97 7.36 6.29 -2.00
N LEU A 98 6.50 7.28 -1.77
CA LEU A 98 5.26 7.14 -1.01
C LEU A 98 4.32 6.09 -1.63
N ASP A 99 4.26 5.99 -2.96
CA ASP A 99 3.41 5.03 -3.66
C ASP A 99 3.87 3.59 -3.41
N SER A 100 5.17 3.33 -3.41
CA SER A 100 5.72 2.01 -3.09
C SER A 100 5.46 1.59 -1.64
N ILE A 101 5.64 2.52 -0.70
CA ILE A 101 5.33 2.29 0.72
C ILE A 101 3.85 1.97 0.89
N LEU A 102 2.97 2.76 0.27
CA LEU A 102 1.54 2.54 0.36
C LEU A 102 1.11 1.21 -0.25
N GLN A 103 1.67 0.83 -1.40
CA GLN A 103 1.40 -0.47 -2.02
C GLN A 103 1.84 -1.64 -1.14
N GLU A 104 2.99 -1.55 -0.49
CA GLU A 104 3.45 -2.57 0.46
C GLU A 104 2.49 -2.69 1.65
N GLN A 105 2.11 -1.56 2.24
CA GLN A 105 1.17 -1.55 3.36
C GLN A 105 -0.22 -2.05 2.94
N MET A 106 -0.67 -1.77 1.72
CA MET A 106 -1.93 -2.31 1.19
C MET A 106 -1.91 -3.83 1.02
N LYS A 107 -0.77 -4.44 0.72
CA LYS A 107 -0.65 -5.92 0.70
C LYS A 107 -0.82 -6.51 2.09
N ARG A 108 -0.32 -5.82 3.12
CA ARG A 108 -0.39 -6.27 4.52
C ARG A 108 -1.74 -6.01 5.17
N HIS A 109 -2.27 -4.79 5.00
CA HIS A 109 -3.44 -4.29 5.72
C HIS A 109 -4.69 -4.13 4.85
N GLY A 110 -4.66 -4.55 3.61
CA GLY A 110 -5.79 -4.40 2.68
C GLY A 110 -7.04 -5.21 3.04
N GLY A 111 -7.04 -5.96 4.13
CA GLY A 111 -8.20 -6.58 4.79
C GLY A 111 -8.83 -5.70 5.86
N ASN A 112 -8.23 -4.59 6.24
CA ASN A 112 -8.73 -3.68 7.26
C ASN A 112 -9.47 -2.49 6.61
N PRO A 113 -10.79 -2.32 6.82
CA PRO A 113 -11.56 -1.25 6.17
C PRO A 113 -11.16 0.16 6.64
N TYR A 114 -10.65 0.31 7.86
CA TYR A 114 -10.12 1.59 8.34
C TYR A 114 -8.84 1.97 7.64
N PHE A 115 -7.94 0.99 7.44
CA PHE A 115 -6.72 1.22 6.67
C PHE A 115 -7.04 1.67 5.24
N LEU A 116 -7.97 1.02 4.57
CA LEU A 116 -8.38 1.37 3.21
C LEU A 116 -9.04 2.76 3.14
N MET A 117 -9.81 3.14 4.16
CA MET A 117 -10.37 4.49 4.27
C MET A 117 -9.26 5.55 4.33
N ASP A 118 -8.26 5.33 5.19
CA ASP A 118 -7.17 6.29 5.36
C ASP A 118 -6.23 6.32 4.15
N ALA A 119 -6.01 5.18 3.49
CA ALA A 119 -5.31 5.13 2.22
C ALA A 119 -6.03 5.94 1.12
N ALA A 120 -7.36 5.87 1.08
CA ALA A 120 -8.14 6.70 0.16
C ALA A 120 -8.00 8.20 0.45
N LEU A 121 -8.05 8.59 1.72
CA LEU A 121 -7.82 9.98 2.15
C LEU A 121 -6.39 10.44 1.81
N LEU A 122 -5.41 9.55 1.93
CA LEU A 122 -4.05 9.85 1.53
C LEU A 122 -3.96 10.16 0.03
N TYR A 123 -4.53 9.31 -0.83
CA TYR A 123 -4.57 9.57 -2.27
C TYR A 123 -5.26 10.89 -2.63
N GLN A 124 -6.32 11.29 -1.90
CA GLN A 124 -7.00 12.55 -2.12
C GLN A 124 -6.21 13.79 -1.69
N ASN A 125 -5.31 13.66 -0.72
CA ASN A 125 -4.60 14.78 -0.10
C ASN A 125 -3.10 14.78 -0.39
N ALA A 126 -2.58 13.79 -1.10
CA ALA A 126 -1.17 13.72 -1.49
C ALA A 126 -0.84 14.74 -2.58
N CYS A 127 0.44 14.98 -2.80
CA CYS A 127 0.90 15.70 -3.97
C CYS A 127 0.54 14.91 -5.23
N HIS A 128 -0.22 15.50 -6.15
CA HIS A 128 -0.65 14.85 -7.39
C HIS A 128 0.32 15.08 -8.56
N THR A 129 1.47 15.67 -8.30
CA THR A 129 2.50 15.88 -9.30
C THR A 129 3.46 14.69 -9.33
N PHE A 130 3.80 14.25 -10.52
CA PHE A 130 4.75 13.16 -10.76
C PHE A 130 5.84 13.62 -11.73
N LYS A 131 7.03 13.08 -11.53
CA LYS A 131 8.16 13.17 -12.45
C LYS A 131 8.44 11.80 -13.06
N LEU A 132 8.96 11.79 -14.28
CA LEU A 132 9.45 10.57 -14.92
C LEU A 132 10.96 10.46 -14.66
N VAL A 133 11.37 9.42 -13.94
CA VAL A 133 12.79 9.13 -13.67
C VAL A 133 13.05 7.69 -14.09
N ASP A 134 13.97 7.48 -15.02
CA ASP A 134 14.33 6.16 -15.53
C ASP A 134 13.13 5.31 -15.97
N GLY A 135 12.11 5.95 -16.57
CA GLY A 135 10.89 5.29 -17.00
C GLY A 135 9.85 5.03 -15.90
N ALA A 136 10.12 5.42 -14.66
CA ALA A 136 9.19 5.29 -13.54
C ALA A 136 8.58 6.65 -13.16
N TYR A 137 7.27 6.66 -12.87
CA TYR A 137 6.60 7.83 -12.31
C TYR A 137 6.85 7.89 -10.81
N ILE A 138 7.54 8.94 -10.35
CA ILE A 138 7.82 9.19 -8.94
C ILE A 138 7.04 10.42 -8.51
N ARG A 139 6.29 10.30 -7.42
CA ARG A 139 5.52 11.40 -6.81
C ARG A 139 6.47 12.43 -6.18
N GLY A 140 6.27 13.69 -6.50
CA GLY A 140 7.04 14.79 -5.93
C GLY A 140 6.79 16.10 -6.68
N SER A 141 7.15 17.22 -6.04
CA SER A 141 7.12 18.55 -6.64
C SER A 141 8.56 19.05 -6.74
N GLY A 142 8.94 19.63 -7.88
CA GLY A 142 10.26 20.22 -8.06
C GLY A 142 10.40 20.88 -9.43
N PRO A 143 11.46 21.66 -9.68
CA PRO A 143 11.71 22.27 -10.96
C PRO A 143 12.19 21.21 -11.95
N TRP A 144 11.26 20.47 -12.54
CA TRP A 144 11.56 19.37 -13.47
C TRP A 144 10.99 19.67 -14.85
N ASP A 145 11.74 19.32 -15.89
CA ASP A 145 11.19 19.28 -17.23
C ASP A 145 10.20 18.10 -17.33
N GLY A 146 8.91 18.43 -17.44
CA GLY A 146 7.84 17.43 -17.62
C GLY A 146 7.19 16.97 -16.32
N GLU A 147 6.43 17.85 -15.68
CA GLU A 147 5.50 17.47 -14.63
C GLU A 147 4.27 16.77 -15.20
N TYR A 148 3.89 15.65 -14.62
CA TYR A 148 2.69 14.89 -14.97
C TYR A 148 1.67 14.98 -13.84
N SER A 149 0.43 15.35 -14.18
CA SER A 149 -0.66 15.31 -13.22
C SER A 149 -1.13 13.88 -13.01
N GLY A 150 -1.09 13.44 -11.76
CA GLY A 150 -1.62 12.15 -11.33
C GLY A 150 -2.98 12.22 -10.64
N GLU A 151 -3.66 13.37 -10.68
CA GLU A 151 -4.91 13.58 -9.97
C GLU A 151 -5.99 12.54 -10.36
N ALA A 152 -6.16 12.28 -11.64
CA ALA A 152 -7.12 11.29 -12.14
C ALA A 152 -6.76 9.86 -11.65
N ARG A 153 -5.47 9.51 -11.66
CA ARG A 153 -4.96 8.24 -11.15
C ARG A 153 -5.25 8.11 -9.65
N ASP A 154 -4.88 9.12 -8.88
CA ASP A 154 -5.04 9.11 -7.42
C ASP A 154 -6.51 9.04 -7.03
N ARG A 155 -7.37 9.71 -7.76
CA ARG A 155 -8.83 9.62 -7.59
C ARG A 155 -9.35 8.20 -7.83
N VAL A 156 -8.87 7.53 -8.87
CA VAL A 156 -9.25 6.13 -9.15
C VAL A 156 -8.76 5.21 -8.03
N GLU A 157 -7.54 5.35 -7.55
CA GLU A 157 -7.02 4.53 -6.45
C GLU A 157 -7.77 4.81 -5.13
N ALA A 158 -8.09 6.07 -4.83
CA ALA A 158 -8.93 6.40 -3.69
C ALA A 158 -10.31 5.72 -3.76
N LEU A 159 -10.98 5.78 -4.89
CA LEU A 159 -12.28 5.12 -5.09
C LEU A 159 -12.18 3.60 -4.97
N ARG A 160 -11.12 2.97 -5.49
CA ARG A 160 -10.87 1.51 -5.33
C ARG A 160 -10.74 1.13 -3.85
N CYS A 161 -9.99 1.90 -3.09
CA CYS A 161 -9.85 1.69 -1.65
C CYS A 161 -11.20 1.82 -0.93
N LEU A 162 -11.98 2.85 -1.24
CA LEU A 162 -13.29 3.08 -0.62
C LEU A 162 -14.30 1.98 -0.95
N VAL A 163 -14.36 1.53 -2.20
CA VAL A 163 -15.26 0.42 -2.61
C VAL A 163 -14.90 -0.85 -1.84
N LYS A 164 -13.63 -1.20 -1.76
CA LYS A 164 -13.17 -2.37 -1.01
C LYS A 164 -13.46 -2.23 0.49
N ALA A 165 -13.23 -1.04 1.06
CA ALA A 165 -13.55 -0.76 2.47
C ALA A 165 -15.04 -0.91 2.76
N MET A 166 -15.93 -0.44 1.88
CA MET A 166 -17.38 -0.60 2.02
C MET A 166 -17.79 -2.08 2.00
N GLN A 167 -17.23 -2.88 1.08
CA GLN A 167 -17.51 -4.33 1.03
C GLN A 167 -17.11 -5.04 2.32
N LEU A 168 -15.96 -4.67 2.91
CA LEU A 168 -15.53 -5.22 4.20
C LEU A 168 -16.44 -4.78 5.34
N ALA A 169 -16.78 -3.48 5.40
CA ALA A 169 -17.65 -2.94 6.42
C ALA A 169 -19.08 -3.54 6.37
N GLU A 170 -19.60 -3.81 5.17
CA GLU A 170 -20.86 -4.50 4.97
C GLU A 170 -20.80 -5.95 5.49
N LYS A 171 -19.73 -6.69 5.15
CA LYS A 171 -19.51 -8.06 5.63
C LYS A 171 -19.47 -8.13 7.16
N ASP A 172 -18.85 -7.12 7.79
CA ASP A 172 -18.70 -7.04 9.24
C ASP A 172 -19.94 -6.41 9.94
N ASN A 173 -21.00 -6.06 9.20
CA ASN A 173 -22.19 -5.36 9.68
C ASN A 173 -21.84 -4.01 10.40
N ASN A 174 -20.73 -3.37 10.04
CA ASN A 174 -20.32 -2.12 10.63
C ASN A 174 -21.01 -0.92 9.96
N MET A 175 -22.28 -0.71 10.31
CA MET A 175 -23.14 0.33 9.71
C MET A 175 -22.60 1.76 9.93
N LYS A 176 -21.93 2.00 11.07
CA LYS A 176 -21.33 3.32 11.37
C LYS A 176 -20.21 3.64 10.39
N LEU A 177 -19.29 2.69 10.20
CA LEU A 177 -18.18 2.85 9.26
C LEU A 177 -18.69 2.94 7.83
N LEU A 178 -19.68 2.14 7.47
CA LEU A 178 -20.29 2.17 6.15
C LEU A 178 -20.88 3.53 5.82
N GLY A 179 -21.56 4.17 6.77
CA GLY A 179 -22.06 5.56 6.63
C GLY A 179 -20.93 6.56 6.37
N GLN A 180 -19.83 6.47 7.10
CA GLN A 180 -18.65 7.31 6.89
C GLN A 180 -18.03 7.08 5.50
N LEU A 181 -17.85 5.83 5.10
CA LEU A 181 -17.28 5.49 3.80
C LEU A 181 -18.14 6.00 2.63
N ARG A 182 -19.46 5.87 2.71
CA ARG A 182 -20.38 6.41 1.71
C ARG A 182 -20.27 7.93 1.59
N PHE A 183 -20.15 8.62 2.71
CA PHE A 183 -19.97 10.07 2.72
C PHE A 183 -18.65 10.48 2.04
N ILE A 184 -17.54 9.85 2.41
CA ILE A 184 -16.22 10.11 1.80
C ILE A 184 -16.24 9.79 0.30
N THR A 185 -16.89 8.69 -0.08
CA THR A 185 -17.04 8.32 -1.50
C THR A 185 -17.82 9.37 -2.29
N ALA A 186 -18.90 9.87 -1.73
CA ALA A 186 -19.67 10.94 -2.37
C ALA A 186 -18.82 12.20 -2.55
N GLN A 187 -18.03 12.59 -1.55
CA GLN A 187 -17.09 13.71 -1.67
C GLN A 187 -16.05 13.47 -2.77
N ALA A 188 -15.46 12.27 -2.84
CA ALA A 188 -14.47 11.91 -3.86
C ALA A 188 -15.04 11.95 -5.28
N LEU A 189 -16.33 11.67 -5.46
CA LEU A 189 -16.99 11.69 -6.76
C LEU A 189 -17.30 13.11 -7.25
N VAL A 190 -17.59 14.05 -6.35
CA VAL A 190 -17.94 15.45 -6.69
C VAL A 190 -16.73 16.39 -6.71
N ALA A 191 -15.60 16.01 -6.12
CA ALA A 191 -14.37 16.78 -6.21
C ALA A 191 -13.95 16.92 -7.68
N LYS A 192 -13.76 18.19 -8.12
CA LYS A 192 -13.36 18.54 -9.49
C LYS A 192 -11.86 18.66 -9.56
#